data_a8d74d7f7d2bcda44a62ad72f57aba9b
#
_entry.id   a8d74d7f7d2bcda44a62ad72f57aba9b
#
_cell.length_a   1.000
_cell.length_b   1.000
_cell.length_c   1.000
_cell.angle_alpha   90.00
_cell.angle_beta   90.00
_cell.angle_gamma   90.00
#
_symmetry.space_group_name_H-M   'P 1'
#
loop_
_entity.id
_entity.type
_entity.pdbx_description
1 polymer ?
#
loop_
_entity_poly.entity_id
_entity_poly.type
_entity_poly.pdbx_seq_one_letter_code
_entity_poly.pdbx_strand_id
1 'polypeptide(L)'
;MSVRPPQVFGNTQAAQTNPLDLEILGEKASALGRAGERVEKTLGLLRGTDAESPERTERLKDATDAVYGYFIQRELCGLRRHQDVIREYAIPNEVLVRLGAR
;
A
#
# COMPACT_ATOMS: atom_id res chain seq x y z
N MET A 1 -30.81 24.78 -12.12
CA MET A 1 -30.46 24.48 -11.87
C MET A 1 -29.97 23.95 -11.50
N SER A 2 -29.68 23.95 -11.26
CA SER A 2 -29.16 23.39 -10.79
C SER A 2 -28.50 22.88 -10.39
N VAL A 3 -28.25 22.75 -10.35
CA VAL A 3 -27.63 22.15 -9.93
C VAL A 3 -26.97 21.69 -9.61
N ARG A 4 -26.70 21.54 -9.60
CA ARG A 4 -26.08 20.97 -9.17
C ARG A 4 -25.33 20.55 -8.71
N PRO A 5 -25.15 20.54 -8.61
CA PRO A 5 -24.40 20.08 -8.07
C PRO A 5 -23.89 19.52 -7.45
N PRO A 6 -23.74 19.44 -7.42
CA PRO A 6 -23.30 18.84 -6.83
C PRO A 6 -22.86 18.17 -6.42
N GLN A 7 -22.94 17.93 -6.58
CA GLN A 7 -22.75 17.41 -6.14
C GLN A 7 -22.11 16.90 -5.87
N VAL A 8 -22.02 16.93 -6.08
CA VAL A 8 -21.51 16.64 -5.66
C VAL A 8 -20.88 16.25 -5.30
N PHE A 9 -20.61 16.08 -5.53
CA PHE A 9 -20.08 15.83 -4.90
C PHE A 9 -19.98 15.77 -4.10
N GLY A 10 -20.19 15.58 -4.28
CA GLY A 10 -20.18 15.69 -3.28
C GLY A 10 -20.12 16.00 -2.81
N ASN A 11 -20.12 16.04 -2.93
CA ASN A 11 -20.01 16.47 -2.22
C ASN A 11 -19.90 17.02 -1.80
N THR A 12 -19.52 17.66 -3.16
CA THR A 12 -19.29 18.64 -2.33
C THR A 12 -19.33 18.47 -0.90
N GLN A 13 -19.57 17.61 -0.64
CA GLN A 13 -19.52 17.23 0.72
C GLN A 13 -18.19 17.41 1.37
N ALA A 14 -17.16 17.44 0.59
CA ALA A 14 -15.83 17.68 1.14
C ALA A 14 -15.80 18.92 1.99
N ALA A 15 -16.55 19.93 1.58
CA ALA A 15 -16.59 21.17 2.32
C ALA A 15 -17.22 21.01 3.69
N GLN A 16 -17.94 19.91 3.87
CA GLN A 16 -18.64 19.64 5.12
C GLN A 16 -17.86 18.70 6.02
N THR A 17 -16.69 18.24 5.59
CA THR A 17 -15.90 17.31 6.38
C THR A 17 -15.43 17.98 7.66
N ASN A 18 -15.69 17.34 8.79
CA ASN A 18 -15.26 17.91 10.06
C ASN A 18 -13.78 17.61 10.32
N PRO A 19 -13.16 18.29 11.30
CA PRO A 19 -11.74 18.10 11.57
C PRO A 19 -11.35 16.66 11.91
N LEU A 20 -12.22 15.92 12.57
CA LEU A 20 -11.94 14.54 12.92
C LEU A 20 -11.80 13.67 11.66
N ASP A 21 -12.69 13.88 10.69
CA ASP A 21 -12.61 13.14 9.42
C ASP A 21 -11.31 13.45 8.68
N LEU A 22 -10.88 14.70 8.73
CA LEU A 22 -9.62 15.10 8.09
C LEU A 22 -8.43 14.45 8.78
N GLU A 23 -8.48 14.33 10.10
CA GLU A 23 -7.42 13.66 10.85
C GLU A 23 -7.34 12.19 10.49
N ILE A 24 -8.49 11.53 10.36
CA ILE A 24 -8.53 10.12 9.99
C ILE A 24 -7.94 9.91 8.59
N LEU A 25 -8.30 10.78 7.64
CA LEU A 25 -7.75 10.72 6.29
C LEU A 25 -6.24 10.92 6.31
N GLY A 26 -5.77 11.87 7.13
CA GLY A 26 -4.34 12.13 7.26
C GLY A 26 -3.60 10.95 7.82
N GLU A 27 -4.19 10.27 8.81
CA GLU A 27 -3.58 9.10 9.40
C GLU A 27 -3.50 7.95 8.41
N LYS A 28 -4.55 7.75 7.61
CA LYS A 28 -4.55 6.71 6.58
C LYS A 28 -3.49 6.98 5.53
N ALA A 29 -3.35 8.23 5.11
CA ALA A 29 -2.35 8.59 4.13
C ALA A 29 -0.94 8.37 4.67
N SER A 30 -0.71 8.72 5.94
CA SER A 30 0.59 8.53 6.57
C SER A 30 0.91 7.04 6.71
N ALA A 31 -0.07 6.25 7.11
CA ALA A 31 0.12 4.81 7.25
C ALA A 31 0.43 4.17 5.90
N LEU A 32 -0.24 4.62 4.84
CA LEU A 32 0.02 4.12 3.50
C LEU A 32 1.44 4.45 3.06
N GLY A 33 1.88 5.69 3.34
CA GLY A 33 3.24 6.11 3.01
C GLY A 33 4.29 5.27 3.72
N ARG A 34 4.09 5.03 5.02
CA ARG A 34 5.04 4.21 5.79
C ARG A 34 5.06 2.77 5.28
N ALA A 35 3.90 2.24 4.91
CA ALA A 35 3.82 0.89 4.39
C ALA A 35 4.57 0.76 3.07
N GLY A 36 4.45 1.77 2.20
CA GLY A 36 5.17 1.79 0.93
C GLY A 36 6.68 1.89 1.13
N GLU A 37 7.11 2.71 2.08
CA GLU A 37 8.54 2.82 2.39
C GLU A 37 9.10 1.50 2.88
N ARG A 38 8.30 0.78 3.66
CA ARG A 38 8.73 -0.52 4.16
C ARG A 38 8.86 -1.53 3.02
N VAL A 39 7.97 -1.47 2.04
CA VAL A 39 8.08 -2.31 0.85
C VAL A 39 9.40 -2.02 0.13
N GLU A 40 9.69 -0.74 -0.11
CA GLU A 40 10.94 -0.36 -0.77
C GLU A 40 12.16 -0.90 -0.03
N LYS A 41 12.17 -0.70 1.27
CA LYS A 41 13.30 -1.08 2.10
C LYS A 41 13.51 -2.60 2.09
N THR A 42 12.44 -3.34 2.32
CA THR A 42 12.56 -4.81 2.41
C THR A 42 12.88 -5.43 1.06
N LEU A 43 12.31 -4.90 -0.02
CA LEU A 43 12.65 -5.39 -1.36
C LEU A 43 14.09 -5.04 -1.71
N GLY A 44 14.56 -3.86 -1.29
CA GLY A 44 15.96 -3.49 -1.51
C GLY A 44 16.91 -4.45 -0.83
N LEU A 45 16.61 -4.81 0.42
CA LEU A 45 17.43 -5.76 1.15
C LEU A 45 17.40 -7.14 0.49
N LEU A 46 16.23 -7.55 0.02
CA LEU A 46 16.11 -8.84 -0.65
C LEU A 46 16.94 -8.87 -1.93
N ARG A 47 16.85 -7.82 -2.73
CA ARG A 47 17.62 -7.74 -3.99
C ARG A 47 19.12 -7.73 -3.76
N GLY A 48 19.54 -7.16 -2.63
CA GLY A 48 20.95 -7.12 -2.28
C GLY A 48 21.47 -8.38 -1.61
N THR A 49 20.63 -9.41 -1.47
CA THR A 49 21.00 -10.65 -0.81
C THR A 49 21.20 -11.75 -1.85
N ASP A 50 22.36 -12.41 -1.81
CA ASP A 50 22.65 -13.50 -2.77
C ASP A 50 21.66 -14.64 -2.59
N ALA A 51 21.38 -15.31 -3.70
CA ALA A 51 20.45 -16.43 -3.70
C ALA A 51 20.85 -17.56 -2.75
N GLU A 52 22.16 -17.70 -2.52
CA GLU A 52 22.67 -18.75 -1.66
C GLU A 52 22.91 -18.30 -0.22
N SER A 53 22.62 -17.03 0.06
CA SER A 53 22.89 -16.48 1.39
C SER A 53 21.92 -17.06 2.42
N PRO A 54 22.42 -17.37 3.64
CA PRO A 54 21.54 -17.85 4.71
C PRO A 54 20.48 -16.82 5.13
N GLU A 55 20.70 -15.53 4.84
CA GLU A 55 19.74 -14.50 5.19
C GLU A 55 18.57 -14.41 4.21
N ARG A 56 18.67 -15.10 3.05
CA ARG A 56 17.68 -14.90 1.99
C ARG A 56 16.27 -15.25 2.42
N THR A 57 16.11 -16.34 3.16
CA THR A 57 14.77 -16.75 3.60
C THR A 57 14.12 -15.68 4.47
N GLU A 58 14.90 -15.11 5.38
CA GLU A 58 14.39 -14.07 6.27
C GLU A 58 14.06 -12.80 5.49
N ARG A 59 14.92 -12.41 4.55
CA ARG A 59 14.67 -11.24 3.72
C ARG A 59 13.41 -11.40 2.88
N LEU A 60 13.21 -12.62 2.36
CA LEU A 60 12.02 -12.91 1.56
C LEU A 60 10.76 -12.82 2.42
N LYS A 61 10.85 -13.35 3.64
CA LYS A 61 9.71 -13.27 4.57
C LYS A 61 9.40 -11.82 4.92
N ASP A 62 10.42 -11.03 5.21
CA ASP A 62 10.22 -9.61 5.56
C ASP A 62 9.57 -8.86 4.40
N ALA A 63 10.05 -9.09 3.18
CA ALA A 63 9.48 -8.43 2.00
C ALA A 63 8.04 -8.86 1.78
N THR A 64 7.76 -10.15 1.96
CA THR A 64 6.39 -10.65 1.80
C THR A 64 5.45 -10.01 2.82
N ASP A 65 5.89 -9.92 4.07
CA ASP A 65 5.07 -9.29 5.12
C ASP A 65 4.85 -7.82 4.81
N ALA A 66 5.87 -7.13 4.31
CA ALA A 66 5.76 -5.71 3.99
C ALA A 66 4.78 -5.49 2.84
N VAL A 67 4.85 -6.33 1.80
CA VAL A 67 3.95 -6.21 0.66
C VAL A 67 2.52 -6.52 1.07
N TYR A 68 2.33 -7.55 1.89
CA TYR A 68 1.01 -7.89 2.40
C TYR A 68 0.41 -6.71 3.16
N GLY A 69 1.17 -6.14 4.09
CA GLY A 69 0.70 -4.99 4.87
C GLY A 69 0.38 -3.79 3.99
N TYR A 70 1.18 -3.57 2.96
CA TYR A 70 0.95 -2.47 2.04
C TYR A 70 -0.36 -2.68 1.26
N PHE A 71 -0.59 -3.90 0.78
CA PHE A 71 -1.83 -4.20 0.05
C PHE A 71 -3.06 -3.99 0.95
N ILE A 72 -2.97 -4.44 2.20
CA ILE A 72 -4.06 -4.24 3.15
C ILE A 72 -4.30 -2.74 3.37
N GLN A 73 -3.21 -1.98 3.56
CA GLN A 73 -3.34 -0.54 3.79
C GLN A 73 -3.95 0.16 2.58
N ARG A 74 -3.55 -0.26 1.37
CA ARG A 74 -4.13 0.30 0.15
C ARG A 74 -5.64 0.02 0.10
N GLU A 75 -6.04 -1.19 0.43
CA GLU A 75 -7.46 -1.55 0.41
C GLU A 75 -8.26 -0.74 1.42
N LEU A 76 -7.66 -0.47 2.57
CA LEU A 76 -8.31 0.38 3.58
C LEU A 76 -8.49 1.81 3.08
N CYS A 77 -7.67 2.22 2.10
CA CYS A 77 -7.79 3.53 1.48
C CYS A 77 -8.67 3.49 0.21
N GLY A 78 -9.28 2.35 -0.07
CA GLY A 78 -10.15 2.22 -1.24
C GLY A 78 -9.44 1.81 -2.52
N LEU A 79 -8.15 1.52 -2.44
CA LEU A 79 -7.36 1.14 -3.62
C LEU A 79 -7.30 -0.39 -3.71
N ARG A 80 -8.17 -0.95 -4.54
CA ARG A 80 -8.36 -2.41 -4.54
C ARG A 80 -7.52 -3.17 -5.54
N ARG A 81 -6.99 -2.49 -6.56
CA ARG A 81 -6.15 -3.15 -7.55
C ARG A 81 -4.70 -2.84 -7.28
N HIS A 82 -3.86 -3.86 -7.39
CA HIS A 82 -2.47 -3.74 -7.02
C HIS A 82 -1.50 -3.91 -8.18
N GLN A 83 -2.00 -4.11 -9.39
CA GLN A 83 -1.13 -4.32 -10.55
C GLN A 83 -0.15 -3.18 -10.77
N ASP A 84 -0.62 -1.95 -10.57
CA ASP A 84 0.23 -0.78 -10.79
C ASP A 84 1.42 -0.77 -9.83
N VAL A 85 1.16 -1.04 -8.54
CA VAL A 85 2.23 -1.01 -7.55
C VAL A 85 3.14 -2.23 -7.66
N ILE A 86 2.59 -3.37 -8.12
CA ILE A 86 3.43 -4.54 -8.38
C ILE A 86 4.48 -4.18 -9.43
N ARG A 87 4.09 -3.45 -10.46
CA ARG A 87 5.03 -2.99 -11.48
C ARG A 87 5.94 -1.89 -10.96
N GLU A 88 5.36 -0.94 -10.26
CA GLU A 88 6.12 0.22 -9.78
C GLU A 88 7.25 -0.19 -8.84
N TYR A 89 6.97 -1.09 -7.93
CA TYR A 89 7.97 -1.57 -6.97
C TYR A 89 8.74 -2.77 -7.50
N ALA A 90 8.39 -3.26 -8.70
CA ALA A 90 9.00 -4.45 -9.28
C ALA A 90 8.97 -5.61 -8.30
N ILE A 91 7.78 -5.87 -7.74
CA ILE A 91 7.63 -6.92 -6.73
C ILE A 91 7.92 -8.28 -7.37
N PRO A 92 8.90 -9.04 -6.84
CA PRO A 92 9.27 -10.31 -7.46
C PRO A 92 8.17 -11.35 -7.38
N ASN A 93 8.16 -12.24 -8.36
CA ASN A 93 7.17 -13.30 -8.39
C ASN A 93 7.24 -14.20 -7.16
N GLU A 94 8.43 -14.42 -6.61
CA GLU A 94 8.57 -15.24 -5.42
C GLU A 94 7.85 -14.64 -4.22
N VAL A 95 7.77 -13.30 -4.14
CA VAL A 95 7.01 -12.63 -3.09
C VAL A 95 5.52 -12.83 -3.34
N LEU A 96 5.09 -12.67 -4.59
CA LEU A 96 3.68 -12.81 -4.94
C LEU A 96 3.17 -14.23 -4.70
N VAL A 97 4.01 -15.22 -4.98
CA VAL A 97 3.66 -16.62 -4.74
C VAL A 97 3.45 -16.87 -3.25
N ARG A 98 4.33 -16.33 -2.41
CA ARG A 98 4.20 -16.48 -0.97
C ARG A 98 2.96 -15.78 -0.42
N LEU A 99 2.58 -14.65 -1.03
CA LEU A 99 1.33 -13.99 -0.65
C LEU A 99 0.14 -14.90 -0.89
N GLY A 100 0.15 -15.60 -2.02
CA GLY A 100 -0.93 -16.53 -2.35
C GLY A 100 -1.00 -17.71 -1.40
N ALA A 101 0.09 -18.03 -0.74
CA ALA A 101 0.16 -19.16 0.20
C ALA A 101 -0.21 -18.76 1.62
N ARG A 102 -0.38 -17.48 1.89
CA ARG A 102 -0.76 -17.01 3.22
C ARG A 102 -2.22 -17.35 3.51
#